data_7b58d8abd21bb4225da5b323d379616e
#
_entry.id   7b58d8abd21bb4225da5b323d379616e
#
_cell.length_a   1.000
_cell.length_b   1.000
_cell.length_c   1.000
_cell.angle_alpha   90.00
_cell.angle_beta   90.00
_cell.angle_gamma   90.00
#
_symmetry.space_group_name_H-M   'P 1'
#
loop_
_entity.id
_entity.type
_entity.pdbx_description
1 polymer ?
#
loop_
_entity_poly.entity_id
_entity_poly.type
_entity_poly.pdbx_seq_one_letter_code
_entity_poly.pdbx_strand_id
1 'polypeptide(L)'
;MKSCPKCMRVFPDDAGFCPADGSALQHASMVPIANTEDDKRLGSRLCNRYELRRVVADGGMGRVYEGIDKQTQTRVAVKVLHDEVSKDEVSLERFKREYEISSQLPHDYIVKVMDFQRDEASGVWLLVMEFLDGEELRFILKREKSVEPARLVRMLAQTAIGLDEAHNRQFVHRDLKPDNLFLCGTREGDNVKILDFGSVKDKNKDAKKLTVLGTTIGSPFYMAPEQAQGLETLDARADVFALAAITYECITGTVPFTGNNGPSILLAILTKDPEPVSAKSASAKYPIPRALDDVLEEALAKNPNIRTKSVGDFATQVGRAYGLEGDHKAWARVPIADLARDIAAAAARAPAPAPRLEAAADPFAAPDPFAAKPAAGAAPLGQPLAGAGAPGAAGPVAGGPPVYAPPSAMQQQQQQQMSHGGQMRPSDNNVDMSIAGMPSGRPPWLIAVVVGVAALVVGGGIAFVALSR
;
A
#
# COMPACT_ATOMS: atom_id res chain seq x y z
N MET A 1 -0.78 12.80 -5.10
CA MET A 1 0.27 13.85 -5.18
C MET A 1 0.33 14.42 -6.58
N LYS A 2 0.61 15.71 -6.72
CA LYS A 2 0.81 16.39 -8.00
C LYS A 2 2.29 16.61 -8.24
N SER A 3 2.70 16.73 -9.50
CA SER A 3 4.07 17.09 -9.87
C SER A 3 4.10 18.26 -10.84
N CYS A 4 5.17 19.01 -10.81
CA CYS A 4 5.39 20.11 -11.72
C CYS A 4 5.91 19.57 -13.06
N PRO A 5 5.30 19.92 -14.21
CA PRO A 5 5.74 19.44 -15.52
C PRO A 5 7.11 19.99 -15.95
N LYS A 6 7.60 21.07 -15.29
CA LYS A 6 8.90 21.68 -15.62
C LYS A 6 10.01 21.24 -14.69
N CYS A 7 9.84 21.37 -13.36
CA CYS A 7 10.91 21.07 -12.41
C CYS A 7 10.76 19.70 -11.73
N MET A 8 9.68 18.98 -12.02
CA MET A 8 9.35 17.61 -11.58
C MET A 8 9.28 17.41 -10.06
N ARG A 9 9.32 18.46 -9.28
CA ARG A 9 9.09 18.38 -7.84
C ARG A 9 7.67 17.93 -7.55
N VAL A 10 7.56 17.10 -6.53
CA VAL A 10 6.28 16.56 -6.08
C VAL A 10 5.70 17.45 -5.00
N PHE A 11 4.39 17.66 -5.06
CA PHE A 11 3.61 18.53 -4.18
C PHE A 11 2.36 17.80 -3.66
N PRO A 12 1.77 18.24 -2.55
CA PRO A 12 0.49 17.73 -2.08
C PRO A 12 -0.64 17.95 -3.11
N ASP A 13 -1.72 17.18 -3.00
CA ASP A 13 -2.84 17.23 -3.97
C ASP A 13 -3.62 18.54 -3.95
N ASP A 14 -3.58 19.27 -2.85
CA ASP A 14 -4.19 20.60 -2.68
C ASP A 14 -3.39 21.74 -3.31
N ALA A 15 -2.11 21.52 -3.63
CA ALA A 15 -1.31 22.52 -4.32
C ALA A 15 -1.77 22.71 -5.77
N GLY A 16 -1.93 23.96 -6.21
CA GLY A 16 -2.36 24.31 -7.57
C GLY A 16 -1.20 24.61 -8.52
N PHE A 17 -0.15 25.25 -8.03
CA PHE A 17 0.96 25.76 -8.83
C PHE A 17 2.32 25.46 -8.18
N CYS A 18 3.35 25.32 -9.02
CA CYS A 18 4.72 25.13 -8.57
C CYS A 18 5.28 26.45 -8.02
N PRO A 19 5.77 26.49 -6.77
CA PRO A 19 6.34 27.73 -6.20
C PRO A 19 7.69 28.13 -6.81
N ALA A 20 8.36 27.23 -7.55
CA ALA A 20 9.66 27.51 -8.16
C ALA A 20 9.56 28.13 -9.56
N ASP A 21 8.52 27.78 -10.34
CA ASP A 21 8.43 28.19 -11.76
C ASP A 21 7.02 28.63 -12.19
N GLY A 22 6.04 28.62 -11.28
CA GLY A 22 4.67 29.06 -11.54
C GLY A 22 3.83 28.12 -12.42
N SER A 23 4.35 26.97 -12.83
CA SER A 23 3.62 26.00 -13.66
C SER A 23 2.44 25.39 -12.90
N ALA A 24 1.29 25.22 -13.58
CA ALA A 24 0.19 24.47 -13.03
C ALA A 24 0.62 23.04 -12.74
N LEU A 25 0.34 22.57 -11.52
CA LEU A 25 0.68 21.21 -11.09
C LEU A 25 -0.31 20.23 -11.70
N GLN A 26 0.23 19.13 -12.22
CA GLN A 26 -0.54 18.05 -12.82
C GLN A 26 -0.48 16.82 -11.91
N HIS A 27 -1.47 15.92 -12.03
CA HIS A 27 -1.43 14.64 -11.35
C HIS A 27 -0.13 13.91 -11.75
N ALA A 28 0.54 13.27 -10.79
CA ALA A 28 1.83 12.61 -11.03
C ALA A 28 1.80 11.59 -12.19
N SER A 29 0.63 10.96 -12.41
CA SER A 29 0.39 10.07 -13.56
C SER A 29 0.28 10.76 -14.92
N MET A 30 0.06 12.07 -14.96
CA MET A 30 -0.06 12.86 -16.20
C MET A 30 1.21 13.65 -16.53
N VAL A 31 2.16 13.71 -15.60
CA VAL A 31 3.40 14.41 -15.84
C VAL A 31 4.36 13.46 -16.54
N PRO A 32 4.85 13.79 -17.73
CA PRO A 32 5.96 13.05 -18.33
C PRO A 32 7.12 12.99 -17.32
N ILE A 33 7.70 11.82 -17.15
CA ILE A 33 8.83 11.62 -16.23
C ILE A 33 9.93 12.58 -16.64
N ALA A 34 10.49 13.31 -15.65
CA ALA A 34 11.47 14.36 -15.87
C ALA A 34 12.64 13.92 -16.73
N ASN A 35 13.05 14.82 -17.63
CA ASN A 35 14.24 14.70 -18.47
C ASN A 35 14.33 13.40 -19.25
N THR A 36 13.21 13.01 -19.90
CA THR A 36 13.26 11.92 -20.88
C THR A 36 14.08 12.28 -22.09
N GLU A 37 14.18 13.58 -22.45
CA GLU A 37 14.97 14.05 -23.58
C GLU A 37 16.49 13.91 -23.37
N ASP A 38 16.96 13.95 -22.11
CA ASP A 38 18.37 13.79 -21.73
C ASP A 38 18.76 12.32 -21.41
N ASP A 39 17.83 11.36 -21.47
CA ASP A 39 18.18 9.97 -21.22
C ASP A 39 18.97 9.42 -22.43
N LYS A 40 20.26 9.23 -22.22
CA LYS A 40 21.21 8.74 -23.24
C LYS A 40 20.85 7.39 -23.84
N ARG A 41 19.94 6.64 -23.20
CA ARG A 41 19.44 5.35 -23.70
C ARG A 41 18.33 5.50 -24.72
N LEU A 42 17.68 6.65 -24.81
CA LEU A 42 16.62 6.86 -25.82
C LEU A 42 17.21 6.83 -27.23
N GLY A 43 16.52 6.12 -28.12
CA GLY A 43 16.97 5.86 -29.49
C GLY A 43 18.07 4.79 -29.57
N SER A 44 18.63 4.32 -28.46
CA SER A 44 19.58 3.21 -28.45
C SER A 44 18.89 1.87 -28.66
N ARG A 45 19.69 0.87 -29.06
CA ARG A 45 19.20 -0.50 -29.24
C ARG A 45 19.95 -1.43 -28.29
N LEU A 46 19.25 -1.93 -27.28
CA LEU A 46 19.81 -2.90 -26.34
C LEU A 46 19.73 -4.32 -26.93
N CYS A 47 20.75 -5.14 -26.64
CA CYS A 47 20.91 -6.52 -27.15
C CYS A 47 20.74 -6.62 -28.67
N ASN A 48 21.09 -5.58 -29.42
CA ASN A 48 20.89 -5.46 -30.88
C ASN A 48 19.43 -5.70 -31.34
N ARG A 49 18.47 -5.70 -30.43
CA ARG A 49 17.07 -6.08 -30.67
C ARG A 49 16.05 -5.05 -30.21
N TYR A 50 16.17 -4.51 -28.99
CA TYR A 50 15.14 -3.69 -28.36
C TYR A 50 15.48 -2.20 -28.48
N GLU A 51 14.82 -1.49 -29.40
CA GLU A 51 15.00 -0.05 -29.59
C GLU A 51 14.14 0.73 -28.60
N LEU A 52 14.77 1.53 -27.73
CA LEU A 52 14.09 2.30 -26.69
C LEU A 52 13.52 3.61 -27.26
N ARG A 53 12.24 3.90 -27.00
CA ARG A 53 11.50 5.04 -27.58
C ARG A 53 11.22 6.15 -26.59
N ARG A 54 10.70 5.81 -25.44
CA ARG A 54 10.41 6.77 -24.36
C ARG A 54 10.45 6.10 -23.01
N VAL A 55 10.70 6.89 -21.98
CA VAL A 55 10.58 6.45 -20.58
C VAL A 55 9.11 6.36 -20.22
N VAL A 56 8.68 5.28 -19.57
CA VAL A 56 7.31 5.03 -19.11
C VAL A 56 7.22 5.17 -17.59
N ALA A 57 8.19 4.60 -16.88
CA ALA A 57 8.26 4.65 -15.42
C ALA A 57 9.71 4.65 -14.95
N ASP A 58 9.95 5.22 -13.77
CA ASP A 58 11.25 5.17 -13.10
C ASP A 58 11.01 4.78 -11.63
N GLY A 59 11.53 3.63 -11.23
CA GLY A 59 11.34 3.05 -9.90
C GLY A 59 12.67 2.78 -9.20
N GLY A 60 12.61 2.34 -7.94
CA GLY A 60 13.80 2.09 -7.13
C GLY A 60 14.74 1.01 -7.66
N MET A 61 14.24 0.04 -8.44
CA MET A 61 15.05 -1.04 -9.02
C MET A 61 15.53 -0.76 -10.42
N GLY A 62 14.81 0.08 -11.20
CA GLY A 62 15.14 0.30 -12.60
C GLY A 62 14.12 1.17 -13.31
N ARG A 63 14.48 1.57 -14.51
CA ARG A 63 13.68 2.41 -15.38
C ARG A 63 13.00 1.57 -16.45
N VAL A 64 11.70 1.82 -16.68
CA VAL A 64 10.89 1.14 -17.69
C VAL A 64 10.77 2.03 -18.91
N TYR A 65 11.07 1.46 -20.08
CA TYR A 65 10.97 2.12 -21.36
C TYR A 65 9.90 1.45 -22.23
N GLU A 66 9.17 2.24 -23.00
CA GLU A 66 8.53 1.74 -24.19
C GLU A 66 9.59 1.51 -25.25
N GLY A 67 9.59 0.34 -25.84
CA GLY A 67 10.51 -0.03 -26.92
C GLY A 67 9.81 -0.76 -28.05
N ILE A 68 10.57 -0.99 -29.13
CA ILE A 68 10.17 -1.82 -30.24
C ILE A 68 11.13 -3.00 -30.34
N ASP A 69 10.60 -4.20 -30.29
CA ASP A 69 11.34 -5.40 -30.66
C ASP A 69 11.55 -5.40 -32.18
N LYS A 70 12.79 -5.23 -32.64
CA LYS A 70 13.11 -5.12 -34.07
C LYS A 70 12.99 -6.45 -34.84
N GLN A 71 12.92 -7.57 -34.14
CA GLN A 71 12.70 -8.89 -34.76
C GLN A 71 11.21 -9.11 -35.05
N THR A 72 10.33 -8.76 -34.13
CA THR A 72 8.89 -9.01 -34.25
C THR A 72 8.10 -7.76 -34.66
N GLN A 73 8.73 -6.58 -34.69
CA GLN A 73 8.11 -5.27 -34.92
C GLN A 73 6.97 -4.94 -33.91
N THR A 74 6.97 -5.56 -32.73
CA THR A 74 5.96 -5.34 -31.68
C THR A 74 6.42 -4.34 -30.63
N ARG A 75 5.47 -3.62 -30.03
CA ARG A 75 5.73 -2.77 -28.86
C ARG A 75 6.02 -3.65 -27.66
N VAL A 76 7.04 -3.25 -26.89
CA VAL A 76 7.48 -3.95 -25.69
C VAL A 76 7.72 -2.93 -24.56
N ALA A 77 7.59 -3.37 -23.31
CA ALA A 77 8.10 -2.67 -22.16
C ALA A 77 9.46 -3.27 -21.80
N VAL A 78 10.48 -2.41 -21.69
CA VAL A 78 11.85 -2.81 -21.35
C VAL A 78 12.23 -2.21 -20.02
N LYS A 79 12.28 -3.02 -18.96
CA LYS A 79 12.71 -2.62 -17.62
C LYS A 79 14.22 -2.81 -17.54
N VAL A 80 14.96 -1.70 -17.43
CA VAL A 80 16.42 -1.68 -17.34
C VAL A 80 16.82 -1.42 -15.89
N LEU A 81 17.61 -2.30 -15.30
CA LEU A 81 18.10 -2.14 -13.94
C LEU A 81 19.01 -0.92 -13.81
N HIS A 82 18.92 -0.21 -12.71
CA HIS A 82 19.90 0.81 -12.33
C HIS A 82 21.27 0.16 -12.05
N ASP A 83 22.34 0.83 -12.40
CA ASP A 83 23.72 0.32 -12.28
C ASP A 83 24.08 -0.07 -10.83
N GLU A 84 23.51 0.65 -9.85
CA GLU A 84 23.71 0.37 -8.42
C GLU A 84 23.01 -0.93 -8.01
N VAL A 85 21.79 -1.15 -8.52
CA VAL A 85 20.99 -2.36 -8.25
C VAL A 85 21.58 -3.58 -8.95
N SER A 86 22.13 -3.41 -10.14
CA SER A 86 22.77 -4.50 -10.90
C SER A 86 24.02 -5.08 -10.23
N LYS A 87 24.64 -4.34 -9.29
CA LYS A 87 25.80 -4.78 -8.48
C LYS A 87 25.38 -5.52 -7.22
N ASP A 88 24.11 -5.42 -6.80
CA ASP A 88 23.57 -6.15 -5.66
C ASP A 88 23.05 -7.50 -6.13
N GLU A 89 23.76 -8.57 -5.73
CA GLU A 89 23.42 -9.95 -6.12
C GLU A 89 22.00 -10.34 -5.71
N VAL A 90 21.50 -9.84 -4.58
CA VAL A 90 20.15 -10.14 -4.10
C VAL A 90 19.09 -9.52 -5.00
N SER A 91 19.28 -8.27 -5.41
CA SER A 91 18.38 -7.57 -6.32
C SER A 91 18.40 -8.18 -7.71
N LEU A 92 19.56 -8.55 -8.21
CA LEU A 92 19.71 -9.22 -9.51
C LEU A 92 19.04 -10.60 -9.52
N GLU A 93 19.23 -11.40 -8.46
CA GLU A 93 18.58 -12.71 -8.31
C GLU A 93 17.04 -12.57 -8.24
N ARG A 94 16.54 -11.52 -7.58
CA ARG A 94 15.11 -11.18 -7.53
C ARG A 94 14.55 -10.86 -8.92
N PHE A 95 15.29 -10.08 -9.71
CA PHE A 95 14.93 -9.69 -11.06
C PHE A 95 14.94 -10.88 -12.04
N LYS A 96 15.94 -11.77 -11.91
CA LYS A 96 16.01 -13.03 -12.64
C LYS A 96 14.85 -13.95 -12.31
N ARG A 97 14.48 -14.02 -11.03
CA ARG A 97 13.34 -14.83 -10.56
C ARG A 97 12.00 -14.32 -11.10
N GLU A 98 11.82 -12.99 -11.21
CA GLU A 98 10.66 -12.40 -11.87
C GLU A 98 10.47 -12.98 -13.27
N TYR A 99 11.56 -13.10 -14.05
CA TYR A 99 11.54 -13.74 -15.37
C TYR A 99 11.23 -15.22 -15.30
N GLU A 100 11.96 -15.98 -14.47
CA GLU A 100 11.83 -17.44 -14.37
C GLU A 100 10.41 -17.87 -14.00
N ILE A 101 9.74 -17.14 -13.11
CA ILE A 101 8.38 -17.47 -12.67
C ILE A 101 7.37 -16.98 -13.70
N SER A 102 7.45 -15.74 -14.15
CA SER A 102 6.50 -15.19 -15.11
C SER A 102 6.53 -15.93 -16.46
N SER A 103 7.70 -16.45 -16.87
CA SER A 103 7.81 -17.28 -18.08
C SER A 103 7.10 -18.63 -17.94
N GLN A 104 6.90 -19.14 -16.71
CA GLN A 104 6.16 -20.36 -16.43
C GLN A 104 4.66 -20.14 -16.22
N LEU A 105 4.21 -18.86 -16.21
CA LEU A 105 2.83 -18.46 -15.95
C LEU A 105 2.21 -17.76 -17.18
N PRO A 106 2.11 -18.39 -18.37
CA PRO A 106 1.43 -17.79 -19.50
C PRO A 106 -0.07 -17.72 -19.21
N HIS A 107 -0.58 -16.54 -18.89
CA HIS A 107 -1.97 -16.34 -18.54
C HIS A 107 -2.48 -14.95 -18.95
N ASP A 108 -3.76 -14.84 -19.37
CA ASP A 108 -4.35 -13.59 -19.86
C ASP A 108 -4.31 -12.45 -18.83
N TYR A 109 -4.40 -12.77 -17.54
CA TYR A 109 -4.41 -11.81 -16.43
C TYR A 109 -3.06 -11.66 -15.71
N ILE A 110 -1.99 -12.24 -16.24
CA ILE A 110 -0.62 -12.06 -15.76
C ILE A 110 0.19 -11.38 -16.86
N VAL A 111 1.06 -10.43 -16.50
CA VAL A 111 1.93 -9.79 -17.48
C VAL A 111 2.84 -10.82 -18.14
N LYS A 112 2.87 -10.82 -19.47
CA LYS A 112 3.74 -11.72 -20.23
C LYS A 112 5.16 -11.17 -20.23
N VAL A 113 6.08 -11.86 -19.56
CA VAL A 113 7.51 -11.60 -19.64
C VAL A 113 8.08 -12.44 -20.78
N MET A 114 8.87 -11.79 -21.64
CA MET A 114 9.32 -12.39 -22.91
C MET A 114 10.81 -12.69 -22.89
N ASP A 115 11.61 -11.89 -22.19
CA ASP A 115 13.06 -11.99 -22.26
C ASP A 115 13.73 -11.42 -21.01
N PHE A 116 14.90 -11.98 -20.66
CA PHE A 116 15.79 -11.48 -19.61
C PHE A 116 17.23 -11.62 -20.10
N GLN A 117 17.90 -10.50 -20.29
CA GLN A 117 19.26 -10.48 -20.87
C GLN A 117 20.14 -9.43 -20.20
N ARG A 118 21.45 -9.58 -20.45
CA ARG A 118 22.43 -8.53 -20.23
C ARG A 118 22.88 -8.00 -21.58
N ASP A 119 22.78 -6.69 -21.78
CA ASP A 119 23.33 -6.05 -22.96
C ASP A 119 24.86 -6.02 -22.89
N GLU A 120 25.53 -6.67 -23.84
CA GLU A 120 27.00 -6.81 -23.83
C GLU A 120 27.70 -5.47 -24.02
N ALA A 121 27.10 -4.55 -24.78
CA ALA A 121 27.72 -3.26 -25.11
C ALA A 121 27.71 -2.28 -23.92
N SER A 122 26.60 -2.21 -23.18
CA SER A 122 26.42 -1.32 -22.01
C SER A 122 26.60 -2.02 -20.67
N GLY A 123 26.56 -3.35 -20.65
CA GLY A 123 26.65 -4.16 -19.45
C GLY A 123 25.38 -4.15 -18.57
N VAL A 124 24.31 -3.48 -18.98
CA VAL A 124 23.07 -3.38 -18.20
C VAL A 124 22.20 -4.63 -18.30
N TRP A 125 21.49 -4.96 -17.23
CA TRP A 125 20.48 -6.01 -17.21
C TRP A 125 19.13 -5.46 -17.60
N LEU A 126 18.37 -6.21 -18.41
CA LEU A 126 17.03 -5.84 -18.85
C LEU A 126 16.06 -7.02 -18.77
N LEU A 127 14.82 -6.68 -18.46
CA LEU A 127 13.65 -7.55 -18.51
C LEU A 127 12.69 -7.00 -19.57
N VAL A 128 12.30 -7.83 -20.53
CA VAL A 128 11.40 -7.44 -21.60
C VAL A 128 10.04 -8.08 -21.38
N MET A 129 8.98 -7.30 -21.44
CA MET A 129 7.61 -7.74 -21.23
C MET A 129 6.67 -7.12 -22.26
N GLU A 130 5.44 -7.64 -22.34
CA GLU A 130 4.40 -7.03 -23.15
C GLU A 130 4.19 -5.56 -22.74
N PHE A 131 3.95 -4.70 -23.73
CA PHE A 131 3.61 -3.31 -23.44
C PHE A 131 2.12 -3.22 -23.11
N LEU A 132 1.80 -2.64 -21.96
CA LEU A 132 0.42 -2.48 -21.47
C LEU A 132 -0.05 -1.05 -21.71
N ASP A 133 -1.23 -0.90 -22.33
CA ASP A 133 -1.92 0.39 -22.47
C ASP A 133 -2.97 0.52 -21.38
N GLY A 134 -2.70 1.31 -20.34
CA GLY A 134 -3.56 1.48 -19.18
C GLY A 134 -2.86 2.19 -18.03
N GLU A 135 -3.30 1.91 -16.82
CA GLU A 135 -2.72 2.50 -15.60
C GLU A 135 -2.77 1.52 -14.42
N GLU A 136 -1.89 1.71 -13.45
CA GLU A 136 -1.90 0.97 -12.19
C GLU A 136 -3.13 1.33 -11.35
N LEU A 137 -3.69 0.36 -10.62
CA LEU A 137 -4.79 0.59 -9.67
C LEU A 137 -4.44 1.67 -8.64
N ARG A 138 -3.17 1.81 -8.29
CA ARG A 138 -2.67 2.88 -7.40
C ARG A 138 -3.03 4.28 -7.90
N PHE A 139 -2.91 4.55 -9.19
CA PHE A 139 -3.25 5.86 -9.76
C PHE A 139 -4.75 6.08 -9.81
N ILE A 140 -5.52 5.03 -10.10
CA ILE A 140 -6.99 5.07 -10.04
C ILE A 140 -7.45 5.44 -8.63
N LEU A 141 -6.94 4.75 -7.59
CA LEU A 141 -7.29 5.02 -6.19
C LEU A 141 -6.88 6.43 -5.74
N LYS A 142 -5.72 6.92 -6.17
CA LYS A 142 -5.32 8.31 -5.89
C LYS A 142 -6.29 9.32 -6.49
N ARG A 143 -6.77 9.09 -7.72
CA ARG A 143 -7.65 9.97 -8.47
C ARG A 143 -9.11 9.86 -8.02
N GLU A 144 -9.63 8.65 -7.93
CA GLU A 144 -11.06 8.38 -7.76
C GLU A 144 -11.46 8.13 -6.31
N LYS A 145 -10.48 7.84 -5.43
CA LYS A 145 -10.59 7.47 -4.01
C LYS A 145 -11.25 6.11 -3.80
N SER A 146 -12.32 5.80 -4.52
CA SER A 146 -13.00 4.50 -4.47
C SER A 146 -13.34 4.02 -5.88
N VAL A 147 -13.48 2.70 -6.03
CA VAL A 147 -13.77 2.04 -7.30
C VAL A 147 -15.26 1.72 -7.38
N GLU A 148 -15.85 1.91 -8.56
CA GLU A 148 -17.24 1.57 -8.84
C GLU A 148 -17.46 0.05 -8.65
N PRO A 149 -18.57 -0.40 -8.00
CA PRO A 149 -18.78 -1.81 -7.62
C PRO A 149 -18.64 -2.83 -8.76
N ALA A 150 -19.20 -2.56 -9.92
CA ALA A 150 -19.11 -3.46 -11.07
C ALA A 150 -17.66 -3.58 -11.59
N ARG A 151 -16.96 -2.45 -11.64
CA ARG A 151 -15.53 -2.39 -11.98
C ARG A 151 -14.69 -3.17 -10.96
N LEU A 152 -14.99 -3.00 -9.67
CA LEU A 152 -14.33 -3.73 -8.58
C LEU A 152 -14.54 -5.24 -8.70
N VAL A 153 -15.79 -5.70 -8.86
CA VAL A 153 -16.09 -7.13 -8.98
C VAL A 153 -15.39 -7.76 -10.18
N ARG A 154 -15.44 -7.12 -11.36
CA ARG A 154 -14.74 -7.61 -12.56
C ARG A 154 -13.23 -7.67 -12.35
N MET A 155 -12.64 -6.61 -11.79
CA MET A 155 -11.21 -6.55 -11.47
C MET A 155 -10.81 -7.69 -10.51
N LEU A 156 -11.55 -7.90 -9.43
CA LEU A 156 -11.29 -8.97 -8.48
C LEU A 156 -11.42 -10.35 -9.12
N ALA A 157 -12.44 -10.56 -9.95
CA ALA A 157 -12.67 -11.81 -10.67
C ALA A 157 -11.47 -12.17 -11.57
N GLN A 158 -10.99 -11.21 -12.35
CA GLN A 158 -9.84 -11.39 -13.23
C GLN A 158 -8.53 -11.61 -12.45
N THR A 159 -8.32 -10.82 -11.39
CA THR A 159 -7.15 -10.96 -10.50
C THR A 159 -7.14 -12.35 -9.83
N ALA A 160 -8.29 -12.80 -9.34
CA ALA A 160 -8.43 -14.11 -8.70
C ALA A 160 -8.12 -15.26 -9.65
N ILE A 161 -8.61 -15.21 -10.90
CA ILE A 161 -8.30 -16.25 -11.91
C ILE A 161 -6.79 -16.33 -12.18
N GLY A 162 -6.11 -15.17 -12.32
CA GLY A 162 -4.66 -15.13 -12.53
C GLY A 162 -3.87 -15.64 -11.34
N LEU A 163 -4.27 -15.26 -10.11
CA LEU A 163 -3.60 -15.73 -8.88
C LEU A 163 -3.88 -17.21 -8.61
N ASP A 164 -5.11 -17.70 -8.83
CA ASP A 164 -5.43 -19.13 -8.66
C ASP A 164 -4.57 -20.01 -9.57
N GLU A 165 -4.30 -19.57 -10.83
CA GLU A 165 -3.39 -20.28 -11.73
C GLU A 165 -1.95 -20.31 -11.16
N ALA A 166 -1.46 -19.20 -10.61
CA ALA A 166 -0.16 -19.16 -9.96
C ALA A 166 -0.12 -20.07 -8.71
N HIS A 167 -1.16 -20.01 -7.87
CA HIS A 167 -1.28 -20.82 -6.66
C HIS A 167 -1.35 -22.32 -6.95
N ASN A 168 -2.05 -22.74 -8.00
CA ASN A 168 -2.09 -24.12 -8.48
C ASN A 168 -0.70 -24.64 -8.86
N ARG A 169 0.17 -23.75 -9.33
CA ARG A 169 1.58 -24.05 -9.62
C ARG A 169 2.51 -23.80 -8.43
N GLN A 170 1.95 -23.60 -7.24
CA GLN A 170 2.69 -23.37 -5.99
C GLN A 170 3.46 -22.05 -5.94
N PHE A 171 3.10 -21.08 -6.78
CA PHE A 171 3.65 -19.73 -6.73
C PHE A 171 2.72 -18.82 -5.95
N VAL A 172 3.23 -18.21 -4.89
CA VAL A 172 2.53 -17.21 -4.06
C VAL A 172 3.14 -15.84 -4.34
N HIS A 173 2.34 -14.84 -4.65
CA HIS A 173 2.81 -13.53 -5.11
C HIS A 173 3.56 -12.75 -4.03
N ARG A 174 3.04 -12.70 -2.78
CA ARG A 174 3.64 -12.14 -1.55
C ARG A 174 3.85 -10.61 -1.52
N ASP A 175 3.72 -9.92 -2.62
CA ASP A 175 3.81 -8.45 -2.70
C ASP A 175 2.62 -7.88 -3.49
N LEU A 176 1.42 -8.45 -3.26
CA LEU A 176 0.22 -7.95 -3.91
C LEU A 176 -0.17 -6.61 -3.32
N LYS A 177 -0.30 -5.61 -4.19
CA LYS A 177 -0.65 -4.22 -3.85
C LYS A 177 -1.24 -3.52 -5.06
N PRO A 178 -1.91 -2.37 -4.93
CA PRO A 178 -2.47 -1.64 -6.06
C PRO A 178 -1.46 -1.25 -7.15
N ASP A 179 -0.20 -1.11 -6.80
CA ASP A 179 0.90 -0.81 -7.74
C ASP A 179 1.18 -2.00 -8.67
N ASN A 180 0.86 -3.23 -8.25
CA ASN A 180 1.09 -4.47 -9.00
C ASN A 180 -0.17 -4.98 -9.72
N LEU A 181 -1.26 -4.21 -9.73
CA LEU A 181 -2.47 -4.47 -10.52
C LEU A 181 -2.61 -3.40 -11.59
N PHE A 182 -2.39 -3.76 -12.84
CA PHE A 182 -2.47 -2.87 -13.99
C PHE A 182 -3.78 -3.07 -14.74
N LEU A 183 -4.51 -2.00 -15.01
CA LEU A 183 -5.81 -2.02 -15.65
C LEU A 183 -5.69 -1.48 -17.08
N CYS A 184 -5.83 -2.40 -18.05
CA CYS A 184 -5.83 -2.06 -19.47
C CYS A 184 -7.25 -1.77 -19.93
N GLY A 185 -7.51 -0.57 -20.42
CA GLY A 185 -8.84 -0.18 -20.91
C GLY A 185 -9.25 -0.95 -22.15
N THR A 186 -10.45 -1.53 -22.15
CA THR A 186 -11.07 -2.18 -23.30
C THR A 186 -12.48 -1.65 -23.54
N ARG A 187 -13.13 -2.04 -24.65
CA ARG A 187 -14.53 -1.66 -24.92
C ARG A 187 -15.52 -2.25 -23.90
N GLU A 188 -15.19 -3.36 -23.29
CA GLU A 188 -16.03 -4.08 -22.32
C GLU A 188 -15.75 -3.69 -20.88
N GLY A 189 -14.75 -2.84 -20.67
CA GLY A 189 -14.22 -2.43 -19.38
C GLY A 189 -12.74 -2.78 -19.25
N ASP A 190 -12.22 -2.74 -18.03
CA ASP A 190 -10.80 -3.01 -17.80
C ASP A 190 -10.46 -4.50 -17.94
N ASN A 191 -9.26 -4.76 -18.46
CA ASN A 191 -8.61 -6.06 -18.40
C ASN A 191 -7.42 -5.97 -17.45
N VAL A 192 -7.40 -6.81 -16.41
CA VAL A 192 -6.33 -6.79 -15.39
C VAL A 192 -5.08 -7.49 -15.90
N LYS A 193 -3.93 -6.94 -15.56
CA LYS A 193 -2.64 -7.60 -15.64
C LYS A 193 -1.94 -7.54 -14.29
N ILE A 194 -1.65 -8.70 -13.71
CA ILE A 194 -0.87 -8.83 -12.47
C ILE A 194 0.60 -8.69 -12.84
N LEU A 195 1.29 -7.77 -12.16
CA LEU A 195 2.70 -7.45 -12.37
C LEU A 195 3.56 -8.06 -11.25
N ASP A 196 4.86 -8.19 -11.49
CA ASP A 196 5.94 -8.40 -10.51
C ASP A 196 5.80 -9.65 -9.60
N PHE A 197 6.11 -10.80 -10.14
CA PHE A 197 6.27 -12.05 -9.36
C PHE A 197 7.68 -12.21 -8.73
N GLY A 198 8.50 -11.15 -8.67
CA GLY A 198 9.88 -11.18 -8.16
C GLY A 198 10.00 -11.47 -6.65
N SER A 199 8.91 -11.35 -5.90
CA SER A 199 8.86 -11.63 -4.45
C SER A 199 8.50 -13.08 -4.11
N VAL A 200 8.25 -13.92 -5.10
CA VAL A 200 7.92 -15.35 -4.94
C VAL A 200 9.13 -16.10 -4.38
N LYS A 201 8.95 -16.82 -3.28
CA LYS A 201 9.99 -17.66 -2.68
C LYS A 201 9.90 -19.08 -3.25
N ASP A 202 10.99 -19.59 -3.79
CA ASP A 202 11.11 -21.00 -4.12
C ASP A 202 11.27 -21.82 -2.82
N LYS A 203 10.42 -22.81 -2.60
CA LYS A 203 10.46 -23.68 -1.40
C LYS A 203 11.77 -24.49 -1.30
N ASN A 204 12.56 -24.55 -2.37
CA ASN A 204 13.71 -25.45 -2.49
C ASN A 204 15.09 -24.78 -2.28
N LYS A 205 15.17 -23.47 -2.03
CA LYS A 205 16.46 -22.81 -1.81
C LYS A 205 16.47 -22.07 -0.48
N ASP A 206 17.45 -22.38 0.36
CA ASP A 206 17.78 -21.70 1.61
C ASP A 206 18.01 -20.19 1.36
N ALA A 207 16.92 -19.42 1.39
CA ALA A 207 17.02 -17.98 1.30
C ALA A 207 17.45 -17.44 2.67
N LYS A 208 18.69 -16.95 2.74
CA LYS A 208 19.21 -16.17 3.87
C LYS A 208 18.18 -15.13 4.30
N LYS A 209 17.91 -15.10 5.60
CA LYS A 209 16.96 -14.21 6.28
C LYS A 209 17.08 -12.77 5.77
N LEU A 210 16.08 -12.31 5.01
CA LEU A 210 15.96 -10.92 4.54
C LEU A 210 14.87 -10.17 5.32
N THR A 211 14.76 -10.44 6.61
CA THR A 211 13.93 -9.67 7.54
C THR A 211 14.81 -9.05 8.61
N VAL A 212 15.61 -8.07 8.20
CA VAL A 212 16.12 -7.10 9.17
C VAL A 212 15.02 -6.05 9.34
N LEU A 213 14.46 -5.97 10.55
CA LEU A 213 13.61 -4.85 10.99
C LEU A 213 14.37 -3.55 10.67
N GLY A 214 14.03 -2.87 9.58
CA GLY A 214 14.67 -1.61 9.21
C GLY A 214 14.88 -1.34 7.73
N THR A 215 14.80 -2.36 6.86
CA THR A 215 14.93 -2.18 5.40
C THR A 215 13.67 -2.61 4.65
N THR A 216 12.50 -2.11 5.06
CA THR A 216 11.27 -2.32 4.32
C THR A 216 11.24 -1.33 3.16
N ILE A 217 11.75 -1.75 2.01
CA ILE A 217 11.51 -1.06 0.74
C ILE A 217 10.05 -1.36 0.37
N GLY A 218 9.14 -0.46 0.70
CA GLY A 218 7.71 -0.54 0.39
C GLY A 218 6.81 -0.27 1.60
N SER A 219 5.58 0.13 1.32
CA SER A 219 4.57 0.39 2.37
C SER A 219 3.93 -0.93 2.81
N PRO A 220 3.93 -1.30 4.12
CA PRO A 220 3.48 -2.60 4.60
C PRO A 220 1.94 -2.78 4.65
N PHE A 221 1.15 -1.84 4.13
CA PHE A 221 -0.31 -1.79 4.29
C PHE A 221 -1.10 -3.02 3.83
N TYR A 222 -0.52 -3.80 2.92
CA TYR A 222 -1.17 -4.98 2.33
C TYR A 222 -0.52 -6.30 2.79
N MET A 223 0.51 -6.21 3.63
CA MET A 223 1.27 -7.36 4.12
C MET A 223 0.40 -8.21 5.06
N ALA A 224 0.40 -9.53 4.85
CA ALA A 224 -0.31 -10.44 5.74
C ALA A 224 0.40 -10.56 7.11
N PRO A 225 -0.34 -10.86 8.21
CA PRO A 225 0.23 -11.00 9.56
C PRO A 225 1.40 -11.97 9.63
N GLU A 226 1.31 -13.12 8.97
CA GLU A 226 2.37 -14.13 8.90
C GLU A 226 3.64 -13.64 8.19
N GLN A 227 3.48 -12.75 7.20
CA GLN A 227 4.61 -12.07 6.56
C GLN A 227 5.25 -11.04 7.50
N ALA A 228 4.41 -10.26 8.20
CA ALA A 228 4.86 -9.28 9.18
C ALA A 228 5.64 -9.92 10.35
N GLN A 229 5.31 -11.16 10.69
CA GLN A 229 6.02 -11.98 11.68
C GLN A 229 7.31 -12.62 11.12
N GLY A 230 7.55 -12.51 9.82
CA GLY A 230 8.72 -13.12 9.17
C GLY A 230 8.66 -14.64 9.09
N LEU A 231 7.46 -15.24 9.07
CA LEU A 231 7.31 -16.69 8.95
C LEU A 231 7.84 -17.16 7.59
N GLU A 232 8.57 -18.27 7.60
CA GLU A 232 9.19 -18.83 6.39
C GLU A 232 8.17 -19.51 5.47
N THR A 233 7.16 -20.14 6.06
CA THR A 233 6.10 -20.87 5.34
C THR A 233 4.90 -19.96 5.08
N LEU A 234 4.87 -19.35 3.89
CA LEU A 234 3.73 -18.58 3.40
C LEU A 234 3.03 -19.37 2.31
N ASP A 235 1.69 -19.38 2.33
CA ASP A 235 0.86 -19.99 1.30
C ASP A 235 -0.07 -18.96 0.60
N ALA A 236 -0.93 -19.43 -0.28
CA ALA A 236 -1.87 -18.63 -1.06
C ALA A 236 -2.75 -17.69 -0.21
N ARG A 237 -2.98 -18.01 1.06
CA ARG A 237 -3.81 -17.21 1.97
C ARG A 237 -3.16 -15.87 2.36
N ALA A 238 -1.85 -15.71 2.15
CA ALA A 238 -1.19 -14.41 2.26
C ALA A 238 -1.67 -13.44 1.16
N ASP A 239 -1.85 -13.95 -0.08
CA ASP A 239 -2.39 -13.16 -1.19
C ASP A 239 -3.90 -12.88 -1.01
N VAL A 240 -4.66 -13.77 -0.36
CA VAL A 240 -6.07 -13.50 0.04
C VAL A 240 -6.13 -12.28 0.95
N PHE A 241 -5.29 -12.22 2.00
CA PHE A 241 -5.23 -11.07 2.90
C PHE A 241 -4.89 -9.78 2.15
N ALA A 242 -3.87 -9.82 1.30
CA ALA A 242 -3.45 -8.66 0.52
C ALA A 242 -4.56 -8.18 -0.43
N LEU A 243 -5.24 -9.11 -1.13
CA LEU A 243 -6.36 -8.78 -2.02
C LEU A 243 -7.55 -8.23 -1.25
N ALA A 244 -7.83 -8.73 -0.04
CA ALA A 244 -8.85 -8.19 0.85
C ALA A 244 -8.52 -6.76 1.32
N ALA A 245 -7.25 -6.48 1.65
CA ALA A 245 -6.81 -5.14 2.01
C ALA A 245 -6.94 -4.16 0.84
N ILE A 246 -6.62 -4.58 -0.38
CA ILE A 246 -6.84 -3.81 -1.62
C ILE A 246 -8.34 -3.55 -1.83
N THR A 247 -9.17 -4.58 -1.66
CA THR A 247 -10.63 -4.49 -1.80
C THR A 247 -11.22 -3.49 -0.81
N TYR A 248 -10.77 -3.55 0.45
CA TYR A 248 -11.16 -2.58 1.48
C TYR A 248 -10.83 -1.15 1.04
N GLU A 249 -9.62 -0.90 0.54
CA GLU A 249 -9.22 0.43 0.04
C GLU A 249 -10.05 0.83 -1.19
N CYS A 250 -10.34 -0.08 -2.12
CA CYS A 250 -11.18 0.20 -3.29
C CYS A 250 -12.60 0.62 -2.90
N ILE A 251 -13.15 0.05 -1.83
CA ILE A 251 -14.52 0.37 -1.34
C ILE A 251 -14.53 1.68 -0.57
N THR A 252 -13.57 1.87 0.36
CA THR A 252 -13.62 2.92 1.39
C THR A 252 -12.73 4.13 1.07
N GLY A 253 -11.78 3.98 0.15
CA GLY A 253 -10.73 4.98 -0.14
C GLY A 253 -9.61 5.04 0.89
N THR A 254 -9.59 4.12 1.87
CA THR A 254 -8.56 4.04 2.92
C THR A 254 -8.16 2.59 3.15
N VAL A 255 -6.90 2.36 3.56
CA VAL A 255 -6.43 1.02 3.93
C VAL A 255 -7.04 0.56 5.25
N PRO A 256 -7.20 -0.77 5.50
CA PRO A 256 -7.82 -1.28 6.73
C PRO A 256 -6.95 -1.06 7.98
N PHE A 257 -5.63 -1.01 7.81
CA PHE A 257 -4.69 -0.88 8.93
C PHE A 257 -3.79 0.34 8.69
N THR A 258 -3.78 1.25 9.65
CA THR A 258 -3.03 2.52 9.58
C THR A 258 -2.09 2.68 10.77
N GLY A 259 -1.09 3.54 10.61
CA GLY A 259 -0.14 3.91 11.67
C GLY A 259 0.74 5.07 11.22
N ASN A 260 1.41 5.72 12.17
CA ASN A 260 2.24 6.89 11.93
C ASN A 260 3.62 6.54 11.33
N ASN A 261 4.00 5.27 11.36
CA ASN A 261 5.27 4.75 10.83
C ASN A 261 5.15 3.25 10.52
N GLY A 262 6.13 2.69 9.83
CA GLY A 262 6.16 1.28 9.46
C GLY A 262 5.92 0.32 10.63
N PRO A 263 6.63 0.41 11.75
CA PRO A 263 6.39 -0.43 12.93
C PRO A 263 4.97 -0.35 13.49
N SER A 264 4.36 0.84 13.55
CA SER A 264 2.98 0.99 14.04
C SER A 264 1.95 0.42 13.08
N ILE A 265 2.19 0.46 11.76
CA ILE A 265 1.36 -0.20 10.76
C ILE A 265 1.46 -1.72 10.93
N LEU A 266 2.67 -2.28 11.04
CA LEU A 266 2.87 -3.71 11.29
C LEU A 266 2.19 -4.17 12.59
N LEU A 267 2.29 -3.39 13.66
CA LEU A 267 1.57 -3.69 14.90
C LEU A 267 0.05 -3.71 14.70
N ALA A 268 -0.50 -2.75 13.94
CA ALA A 268 -1.93 -2.73 13.63
C ALA A 268 -2.35 -3.96 12.81
N ILE A 269 -1.56 -4.37 11.81
CA ILE A 269 -1.80 -5.58 11.03
C ILE A 269 -1.82 -6.82 11.93
N LEU A 270 -0.96 -6.88 12.94
CA LEU A 270 -0.85 -8.04 13.84
C LEU A 270 -1.96 -8.10 14.90
N THR A 271 -2.46 -6.94 15.37
CA THR A 271 -3.24 -6.89 16.61
C THR A 271 -4.61 -6.23 16.49
N LYS A 272 -4.87 -5.41 15.45
CA LYS A 272 -6.15 -4.69 15.35
C LYS A 272 -7.08 -5.37 14.36
N ASP A 273 -8.36 -5.43 14.66
CA ASP A 273 -9.38 -5.80 13.71
C ASP A 273 -9.67 -4.63 12.74
N PRO A 274 -10.04 -4.91 11.48
CA PRO A 274 -10.40 -3.87 10.55
C PRO A 274 -11.73 -3.23 10.96
N GLU A 275 -11.87 -1.92 10.74
CA GLU A 275 -13.18 -1.26 10.88
C GLU A 275 -14.13 -1.82 9.81
N PRO A 276 -15.39 -2.18 10.15
CA PRO A 276 -16.37 -2.62 9.16
C PRO A 276 -16.55 -1.59 8.03
N VAL A 277 -16.55 -2.04 6.77
CA VAL A 277 -16.68 -1.12 5.62
C VAL A 277 -18.03 -0.40 5.63
N SER A 278 -19.08 -1.03 6.15
CA SER A 278 -20.41 -0.43 6.29
C SER A 278 -20.43 0.77 7.24
N ALA A 279 -19.50 0.89 8.17
CA ALA A 279 -19.36 2.05 9.05
C ALA A 279 -19.02 3.33 8.26
N LYS A 280 -18.43 3.18 7.06
CA LYS A 280 -18.09 4.29 6.15
C LYS A 280 -19.18 4.62 5.14
N SER A 281 -20.34 3.94 5.17
CA SER A 281 -21.43 4.10 4.19
C SER A 281 -21.93 5.54 4.08
N ALA A 282 -21.95 6.32 5.15
CA ALA A 282 -22.41 7.71 5.16
C ALA A 282 -21.52 8.64 4.32
N SER A 283 -20.23 8.33 4.15
CA SER A 283 -19.25 9.11 3.38
C SER A 283 -18.84 8.43 2.07
N ALA A 284 -19.36 7.23 1.81
CA ALA A 284 -18.98 6.46 0.64
C ALA A 284 -19.58 7.01 -0.65
N LYS A 285 -18.81 7.01 -1.72
CA LYS A 285 -19.25 7.41 -3.06
C LYS A 285 -20.28 6.44 -3.64
N TYR A 286 -20.16 5.16 -3.30
CA TYR A 286 -21.00 4.07 -3.77
C TYR A 286 -21.64 3.33 -2.60
N PRO A 287 -22.84 2.74 -2.78
CA PRO A 287 -23.49 1.94 -1.74
C PRO A 287 -22.59 0.78 -1.27
N ILE A 288 -22.50 0.59 0.04
CA ILE A 288 -21.73 -0.50 0.66
C ILE A 288 -22.70 -1.49 1.29
N PRO A 289 -22.91 -2.68 0.69
CA PRO A 289 -23.72 -3.73 1.31
C PRO A 289 -23.11 -4.22 2.63
N ARG A 290 -23.94 -4.41 3.67
CA ARG A 290 -23.45 -4.92 4.98
C ARG A 290 -22.81 -6.30 4.90
N ALA A 291 -23.24 -7.11 3.94
CA ALA A 291 -22.66 -8.45 3.73
C ALA A 291 -21.15 -8.40 3.41
N LEU A 292 -20.62 -7.24 3.01
CA LEU A 292 -19.17 -7.04 2.82
C LEU A 292 -18.39 -6.99 4.14
N ASP A 293 -19.04 -6.67 5.26
CA ASP A 293 -18.36 -6.62 6.56
C ASP A 293 -17.85 -8.02 6.93
N ASP A 294 -18.73 -9.04 6.87
CA ASP A 294 -18.38 -10.43 7.19
C ASP A 294 -17.34 -11.00 6.22
N VAL A 295 -17.47 -10.70 4.91
CA VAL A 295 -16.55 -11.16 3.87
C VAL A 295 -15.14 -10.60 4.09
N LEU A 296 -15.04 -9.32 4.42
CA LEU A 296 -13.73 -8.67 4.65
C LEU A 296 -13.15 -9.03 6.02
N GLU A 297 -13.98 -9.21 7.06
CA GLU A 297 -13.54 -9.69 8.36
C GLU A 297 -12.89 -11.07 8.25
N GLU A 298 -13.56 -12.03 7.57
CA GLU A 298 -13.01 -13.37 7.33
C GLU A 298 -11.70 -13.31 6.53
N ALA A 299 -11.66 -12.56 5.42
CA ALA A 299 -10.50 -12.51 4.54
C ALA A 299 -9.31 -11.75 5.18
N LEU A 300 -9.55 -10.81 6.11
CA LEU A 300 -8.55 -10.08 6.89
C LEU A 300 -8.24 -10.72 8.25
N ALA A 301 -8.73 -11.93 8.50
CA ALA A 301 -8.45 -12.67 9.74
C ALA A 301 -6.95 -12.84 9.96
N LYS A 302 -6.49 -12.64 11.23
CA LYS A 302 -5.06 -12.70 11.58
C LYS A 302 -4.51 -14.12 11.45
N ASN A 303 -5.30 -15.11 11.86
CA ASN A 303 -4.96 -16.51 11.71
C ASN A 303 -5.31 -16.98 10.29
N PRO A 304 -4.36 -17.40 9.46
CA PRO A 304 -4.65 -17.88 8.11
C PRO A 304 -5.57 -19.11 8.06
N ASN A 305 -5.69 -19.89 9.16
CA ASN A 305 -6.54 -21.09 9.19
C ASN A 305 -8.05 -20.82 9.23
N ILE A 306 -8.45 -19.62 9.69
CA ILE A 306 -9.85 -19.16 9.68
C ILE A 306 -10.13 -18.18 8.55
N ARG A 307 -9.14 -17.87 7.73
CA ARG A 307 -9.25 -16.97 6.57
C ARG A 307 -9.87 -17.71 5.39
N THR A 308 -10.55 -16.99 4.51
CA THR A 308 -11.02 -17.48 3.21
C THR A 308 -9.91 -18.26 2.50
N LYS A 309 -10.27 -19.43 1.92
CA LYS A 309 -9.27 -20.44 1.50
C LYS A 309 -8.51 -20.08 0.24
N SER A 310 -9.19 -19.41 -0.73
CA SER A 310 -8.59 -19.02 -2.01
C SER A 310 -8.99 -17.60 -2.41
N VAL A 311 -8.23 -17.00 -3.31
CA VAL A 311 -8.57 -15.69 -3.88
C VAL A 311 -9.84 -15.76 -4.74
N GLY A 312 -10.12 -16.92 -5.37
CA GLY A 312 -11.35 -17.17 -6.13
C GLY A 312 -12.57 -17.23 -5.23
N ASP A 313 -12.49 -17.89 -4.07
CA ASP A 313 -13.57 -17.91 -3.07
C ASP A 313 -13.84 -16.48 -2.57
N PHE A 314 -12.79 -15.73 -2.24
CA PHE A 314 -12.92 -14.35 -1.80
C PHE A 314 -13.59 -13.46 -2.86
N ALA A 315 -13.12 -13.48 -4.11
CA ALA A 315 -13.73 -12.72 -5.19
C ALA A 315 -15.20 -13.09 -5.41
N THR A 316 -15.53 -14.38 -5.27
CA THR A 316 -16.91 -14.88 -5.36
C THR A 316 -17.77 -14.36 -4.20
N GLN A 317 -17.27 -14.38 -2.97
CA GLN A 317 -17.96 -13.82 -1.80
C GLN A 317 -18.25 -12.34 -1.96
N VAL A 318 -17.26 -11.55 -2.44
CA VAL A 318 -17.45 -10.10 -2.70
C VAL A 318 -18.55 -9.86 -3.75
N GLY A 319 -18.54 -10.56 -4.89
CA GLY A 319 -19.57 -10.39 -5.90
C GLY A 319 -20.98 -10.77 -5.39
N ARG A 320 -21.09 -11.84 -4.60
CA ARG A 320 -22.34 -12.26 -3.94
C ARG A 320 -22.81 -11.25 -2.89
N ALA A 321 -21.90 -10.60 -2.17
CA ALA A 321 -22.24 -9.53 -1.25
C ALA A 321 -22.86 -8.32 -1.96
N TYR A 322 -22.51 -8.08 -3.24
CA TYR A 322 -23.19 -7.14 -4.11
C TYR A 322 -24.47 -7.67 -4.76
N GLY A 323 -24.87 -8.91 -4.43
CA GLY A 323 -26.11 -9.54 -4.90
C GLY A 323 -26.03 -10.21 -6.26
N LEU A 324 -24.81 -10.46 -6.77
CA LEU A 324 -24.61 -11.18 -8.01
C LEU A 324 -24.76 -12.69 -7.82
N GLU A 325 -25.37 -13.37 -8.80
CA GLU A 325 -25.43 -14.81 -8.87
C GLU A 325 -24.24 -15.38 -9.64
N GLY A 326 -23.84 -16.62 -9.32
CA GLY A 326 -22.69 -17.29 -9.95
C GLY A 326 -21.39 -17.16 -9.17
N ASP A 327 -20.27 -17.03 -9.89
CA ASP A 327 -18.92 -16.96 -9.32
C ASP A 327 -18.01 -16.00 -10.10
N HIS A 328 -16.81 -15.80 -9.55
CA HIS A 328 -15.79 -14.92 -10.15
C HIS A 328 -15.42 -15.32 -11.59
N LYS A 329 -15.46 -16.62 -11.95
CA LYS A 329 -15.10 -17.07 -13.31
C LYS A 329 -16.12 -16.60 -14.34
N ALA A 330 -17.40 -16.61 -13.96
CA ALA A 330 -18.45 -16.10 -14.82
C ALA A 330 -18.33 -14.57 -15.02
N TRP A 331 -18.06 -13.82 -13.96
CA TRP A 331 -18.04 -12.34 -14.00
C TRP A 331 -16.82 -11.75 -14.66
N ALA A 332 -15.70 -12.45 -14.73
CA ALA A 332 -14.45 -11.94 -15.28
C ALA A 332 -14.55 -11.43 -16.73
N ARG A 333 -15.47 -11.98 -17.52
CA ARG A 333 -15.68 -11.66 -18.93
C ARG A 333 -16.96 -10.87 -19.21
N VAL A 334 -17.81 -10.67 -18.19
CA VAL A 334 -19.05 -9.89 -18.33
C VAL A 334 -18.70 -8.40 -18.51
N PRO A 335 -19.30 -7.69 -19.47
CA PRO A 335 -19.11 -6.24 -19.61
C PRO A 335 -19.47 -5.49 -18.32
N ILE A 336 -18.70 -4.46 -17.97
CA ILE A 336 -18.93 -3.70 -16.72
C ILE A 336 -20.35 -3.13 -16.67
N ALA A 337 -20.90 -2.66 -17.80
CA ALA A 337 -22.26 -2.14 -17.87
C ALA A 337 -23.34 -3.17 -17.49
N ASP A 338 -23.13 -4.42 -17.84
CA ASP A 338 -24.05 -5.51 -17.49
C ASP A 338 -23.95 -5.87 -16.00
N LEU A 339 -22.73 -5.97 -15.46
CA LEU A 339 -22.52 -6.15 -14.01
C LEU A 339 -23.12 -4.99 -13.22
N ALA A 340 -22.98 -3.77 -13.67
CA ALA A 340 -23.54 -2.59 -13.01
C ALA A 340 -25.08 -2.63 -12.98
N ARG A 341 -25.70 -3.04 -14.08
CA ARG A 341 -27.16 -3.24 -14.15
C ARG A 341 -27.61 -4.36 -13.18
N ASP A 342 -26.91 -5.49 -13.14
CA ASP A 342 -27.26 -6.63 -12.29
C ASP A 342 -27.08 -6.30 -10.80
N ILE A 343 -26.04 -5.59 -10.42
CA ILE A 343 -25.81 -5.08 -9.05
C ILE A 343 -26.93 -4.09 -8.67
N ALA A 344 -27.28 -3.15 -9.56
CA ALA A 344 -28.36 -2.20 -9.30
C ALA A 344 -29.73 -2.91 -9.13
N ALA A 345 -30.01 -3.90 -9.97
CA ALA A 345 -31.24 -4.71 -9.86
C ALA A 345 -31.27 -5.53 -8.56
N ALA A 346 -30.14 -6.07 -8.10
CA ALA A 346 -30.03 -6.77 -6.82
C ALA A 346 -30.24 -5.82 -5.64
N ALA A 347 -29.62 -4.64 -5.66
CA ALA A 347 -29.80 -3.61 -4.64
C ALA A 347 -31.27 -3.14 -4.52
N ALA A 348 -31.98 -3.01 -5.64
CA ALA A 348 -33.41 -2.64 -5.65
C ALA A 348 -34.32 -3.73 -5.06
N ARG A 349 -33.92 -5.00 -5.10
CA ARG A 349 -34.65 -6.14 -4.52
C ARG A 349 -34.33 -6.37 -3.05
N ALA A 350 -33.21 -5.83 -2.56
CA ALA A 350 -32.82 -6.00 -1.16
C ALA A 350 -33.84 -5.32 -0.24
N PRO A 351 -34.31 -5.97 0.85
CA PRO A 351 -35.18 -5.32 1.82
C PRO A 351 -34.48 -4.08 2.42
N ALA A 352 -35.26 -3.04 2.68
CA ALA A 352 -34.73 -1.85 3.34
C ALA A 352 -33.97 -2.27 4.63
N PRO A 353 -32.79 -1.71 4.92
CA PRO A 353 -32.05 -2.10 6.11
C PRO A 353 -32.93 -1.88 7.33
N ALA A 354 -33.08 -2.94 8.15
CA ALA A 354 -33.83 -2.84 9.39
C ALA A 354 -33.25 -1.66 10.21
N PRO A 355 -34.11 -0.82 10.81
CA PRO A 355 -33.65 0.26 11.65
C PRO A 355 -32.71 -0.33 12.71
N ARG A 356 -31.54 0.27 12.88
CA ARG A 356 -30.61 -0.12 13.93
C ARG A 356 -31.40 -0.03 15.24
N LEU A 357 -31.63 -1.14 15.90
CA LEU A 357 -31.95 -1.12 17.31
C LEU A 357 -30.72 -0.45 17.96
N GLU A 358 -30.87 0.81 18.37
CA GLU A 358 -29.89 1.43 19.24
C GLU A 358 -29.62 0.43 20.35
N ALA A 359 -28.35 0.05 20.56
CA ALA A 359 -27.98 -0.85 21.62
C ALA A 359 -28.66 -0.33 22.87
N ALA A 360 -29.59 -1.12 23.41
CA ALA A 360 -30.30 -0.74 24.63
C ALA A 360 -29.22 -0.32 25.63
N ALA A 361 -29.35 0.87 26.17
CA ALA A 361 -28.39 1.39 27.15
C ALA A 361 -28.19 0.27 28.19
N ASP A 362 -26.94 -0.09 28.42
CA ASP A 362 -26.57 -1.12 29.38
C ASP A 362 -27.25 -0.80 30.72
N PRO A 363 -28.20 -1.63 31.17
CA PRO A 363 -28.92 -1.36 32.39
C PRO A 363 -28.03 -1.41 33.63
N PHE A 364 -26.77 -1.81 33.49
CA PHE A 364 -25.74 -1.85 34.52
C PHE A 364 -24.65 -0.80 34.35
N ALA A 365 -24.75 0.08 33.36
CA ALA A 365 -23.82 1.20 33.21
C ALA A 365 -24.04 2.17 34.42
N ALA A 366 -23.13 2.12 35.37
CA ALA A 366 -23.12 3.08 36.46
C ALA A 366 -22.98 4.51 35.89
N PRO A 367 -23.74 5.50 36.33
CA PRO A 367 -23.63 6.87 35.87
C PRO A 367 -22.20 7.39 36.14
N ASP A 368 -21.58 7.92 35.11
CA ASP A 368 -20.26 8.55 35.20
C ASP A 368 -20.31 9.68 36.24
N PRO A 369 -19.61 9.58 37.40
CA PRO A 369 -19.63 10.59 38.43
C PRO A 369 -19.00 11.93 38.00
N PHE A 370 -18.38 11.98 36.80
CA PHE A 370 -17.76 13.19 36.22
C PHE A 370 -18.52 13.77 35.01
N ALA A 371 -19.67 13.21 34.64
CA ALA A 371 -20.51 13.79 33.59
C ALA A 371 -21.07 15.14 34.07
N ALA A 372 -20.57 16.24 33.50
CA ALA A 372 -21.05 17.59 33.75
C ALA A 372 -22.54 17.69 33.44
N LYS A 373 -23.38 18.04 34.39
CA LYS A 373 -24.81 18.33 34.22
C LYS A 373 -24.97 19.44 33.19
N PRO A 374 -25.80 19.27 32.12
CA PRO A 374 -26.16 20.39 31.29
C PRO A 374 -26.89 21.44 32.10
N ALA A 375 -26.44 22.68 32.04
CA ALA A 375 -27.06 23.82 32.70
C ALA A 375 -28.49 23.99 32.22
N ALA A 376 -29.44 23.86 33.12
CA ALA A 376 -30.87 24.07 32.86
C ALA A 376 -31.17 25.54 32.64
N GLY A 377 -31.81 25.85 31.49
CA GLY A 377 -32.81 26.89 31.33
C GLY A 377 -32.37 28.34 31.49
N ALA A 378 -32.08 29.01 30.36
CA ALA A 378 -32.36 30.44 30.24
C ALA A 378 -33.56 30.61 29.29
N ALA A 379 -34.66 31.14 29.82
CA ALA A 379 -35.86 31.50 29.08
C ALA A 379 -35.61 32.69 28.17
N PRO A 380 -36.30 32.82 27.03
CA PRO A 380 -36.15 33.97 26.14
C PRO A 380 -36.87 35.18 26.68
N LEU A 381 -36.17 36.28 26.94
CA LEU A 381 -36.71 37.59 27.25
C LEU A 381 -36.92 38.41 25.95
N GLY A 382 -38.12 38.82 25.78
CA GLY A 382 -38.82 39.92 25.12
C GLY A 382 -38.14 40.75 24.02
N GLN A 383 -38.94 40.99 23.01
CA GLN A 383 -38.72 41.95 21.91
C GLN A 383 -38.55 43.40 22.38
N PRO A 384 -37.75 44.25 21.73
CA PRO A 384 -37.71 45.66 22.00
C PRO A 384 -38.68 46.44 21.07
N LEU A 385 -39.35 47.37 21.68
CA LEU A 385 -40.16 48.44 21.08
C LEU A 385 -39.30 49.50 20.38
N ALA A 386 -39.83 50.06 19.29
CA ALA A 386 -39.28 51.13 18.51
C ALA A 386 -39.28 52.51 19.19
N GLY A 387 -38.31 53.38 18.90
CA GLY A 387 -38.31 54.79 19.25
C GLY A 387 -37.07 55.55 18.83
N ALA A 388 -37.23 56.26 17.71
CA ALA A 388 -36.68 57.54 17.21
C ALA A 388 -35.48 58.24 17.88
N GLY A 389 -34.56 58.74 17.00
CA GLY A 389 -33.76 59.93 17.27
C GLY A 389 -32.32 59.88 16.73
N ALA A 390 -32.07 60.46 15.54
CA ALA A 390 -30.77 60.91 15.05
C ALA A 390 -30.46 62.32 15.62
N PRO A 391 -29.30 62.99 15.39
CA PRO A 391 -28.07 62.68 14.61
C PRO A 391 -26.73 63.11 15.29
N GLY A 392 -25.61 62.76 14.73
CA GLY A 392 -24.35 63.44 15.03
C GLY A 392 -23.07 62.74 14.54
N ALA A 393 -22.41 63.39 13.64
CA ALA A 393 -21.21 63.14 12.84
C ALA A 393 -19.93 62.71 13.63
N ALA A 394 -19.06 61.92 13.03
CA ALA A 394 -17.69 62.18 12.68
C ALA A 394 -16.87 60.90 12.45
N GLY A 395 -16.32 60.72 11.34
CA GLY A 395 -15.07 60.37 10.73
C GLY A 395 -14.29 59.13 11.15
N PRO A 396 -13.47 58.62 10.24
CA PRO A 396 -13.07 57.22 10.15
C PRO A 396 -11.71 56.96 10.78
N VAL A 397 -11.53 55.75 11.34
CA VAL A 397 -10.18 55.21 11.54
C VAL A 397 -10.18 53.72 11.10
N ALA A 398 -9.27 53.45 10.15
CA ALA A 398 -8.94 52.16 9.64
C ALA A 398 -8.19 51.32 10.67
N GLY A 399 -8.55 50.04 10.81
CA GLY A 399 -7.79 49.06 11.55
C GLY A 399 -7.85 47.76 10.80
N GLY A 400 -6.77 47.42 10.09
CA GLY A 400 -6.58 46.20 9.37
C GLY A 400 -6.27 45.01 10.32
N PRO A 401 -6.37 43.77 9.82
CA PRO A 401 -6.17 42.57 10.63
C PRO A 401 -4.70 42.37 11.02
N PRO A 402 -4.43 41.64 12.12
CA PRO A 402 -3.07 41.46 12.61
C PRO A 402 -2.24 40.53 11.72
N VAL A 403 -1.08 41.04 11.34
CA VAL A 403 -0.04 40.32 10.62
C VAL A 403 0.70 39.42 11.61
N TYR A 404 0.70 38.13 11.35
CA TYR A 404 1.52 37.15 12.07
C TYR A 404 2.95 37.26 11.56
N ALA A 405 3.90 37.61 12.42
CA ALA A 405 5.33 37.61 12.16
C ALA A 405 5.90 36.19 12.39
N PRO A 406 6.86 35.72 11.57
CA PRO A 406 7.52 34.43 11.77
C PRO A 406 8.56 34.53 12.89
N PRO A 407 8.83 33.44 13.66
CA PRO A 407 9.88 33.45 14.68
C PRO A 407 11.26 33.41 14.03
N SER A 408 12.04 34.41 14.31
CA SER A 408 13.42 34.57 13.89
C SER A 408 14.41 33.80 14.78
N ALA A 409 15.39 33.18 14.13
CA ALA A 409 16.79 33.16 14.55
C ALA A 409 17.14 32.69 15.97
N MET A 410 17.02 31.37 16.25
CA MET A 410 17.76 30.75 17.36
C MET A 410 18.29 29.32 17.04
N GLN A 411 18.36 28.91 15.77
CA GLN A 411 18.87 27.59 15.36
C GLN A 411 20.12 27.62 14.49
N GLN A 412 20.78 28.78 14.29
CA GLN A 412 21.97 28.84 13.46
C GLN A 412 23.30 28.91 14.24
N GLN A 413 23.31 28.82 15.56
CA GLN A 413 24.54 28.86 16.36
C GLN A 413 25.05 27.50 16.87
N GLN A 414 24.41 26.38 16.57
CA GLN A 414 24.93 25.06 16.96
C GLN A 414 25.61 24.25 15.85
N GLN A 415 25.67 24.72 14.62
CA GLN A 415 26.35 24.01 13.52
C GLN A 415 27.76 24.55 13.14
N GLN A 416 28.29 25.51 13.84
CA GLN A 416 29.62 26.08 13.52
C GLN A 416 30.76 25.75 14.50
N GLN A 417 30.58 24.79 15.42
CA GLN A 417 31.64 24.37 16.35
C GLN A 417 32.22 22.97 16.15
N MET A 418 31.95 22.28 15.03
CA MET A 418 32.57 20.98 14.75
C MET A 418 33.37 20.92 13.43
N SER A 419 34.14 21.93 13.15
CA SER A 419 35.15 21.88 12.10
C SER A 419 36.40 22.60 12.51
N HIS A 420 37.20 21.98 13.36
CA HIS A 420 38.67 22.22 13.41
C HIS A 420 39.32 21.21 14.36
N GLY A 421 40.27 20.49 13.85
CA GLY A 421 41.38 19.96 14.66
C GLY A 421 41.57 18.45 14.65
N GLY A 422 42.59 18.01 13.93
CA GLY A 422 43.56 17.11 14.50
C GLY A 422 43.69 15.70 13.91
N GLN A 423 44.55 15.54 12.93
CA GLN A 423 45.19 14.25 12.61
C GLN A 423 45.97 13.72 13.82
N MET A 424 45.81 12.44 14.19
CA MET A 424 46.84 11.68 14.90
C MET A 424 46.86 10.22 14.48
N ARG A 425 48.06 9.68 14.37
CA ARG A 425 48.44 8.35 13.89
C ARG A 425 48.11 7.23 14.89
N PRO A 426 48.13 5.95 14.45
CA PRO A 426 47.82 4.80 15.30
C PRO A 426 49.01 4.41 16.16
N SER A 427 48.77 3.98 17.40
CA SER A 427 49.72 3.22 18.23
C SER A 427 48.96 2.06 18.90
N ASP A 428 49.50 0.89 18.73
CA ASP A 428 49.16 -0.36 19.43
C ASP A 428 49.11 -0.16 20.95
N ASN A 429 48.11 -0.72 21.62
CA ASN A 429 48.34 -1.39 22.90
C ASN A 429 47.12 -2.18 23.36
N ASN A 430 47.31 -3.42 23.64
CA ASN A 430 46.54 -4.33 24.48
C ASN A 430 46.18 -3.65 25.82
N VAL A 431 44.92 -3.65 26.22
CA VAL A 431 44.53 -3.43 27.62
C VAL A 431 43.32 -4.31 27.97
N ASP A 432 43.56 -5.11 28.95
CA ASP A 432 42.81 -5.87 29.92
C ASP A 432 41.35 -5.41 30.17
N MET A 433 40.42 -6.39 30.16
CA MET A 433 39.03 -6.18 30.53
C MET A 433 38.87 -6.22 32.05
N SER A 434 38.80 -5.08 32.69
CA SER A 434 38.29 -4.97 34.05
C SER A 434 36.90 -4.32 34.05
N ILE A 435 35.93 -5.07 34.58
CA ILE A 435 34.54 -4.65 34.77
C ILE A 435 34.44 -3.61 35.88
N ALA A 436 34.03 -2.36 35.56
CA ALA A 436 33.55 -1.42 36.56
C ALA A 436 32.57 -0.40 35.94
N GLY A 437 31.36 -0.31 36.47
CA GLY A 437 30.48 0.84 36.31
C GLY A 437 29.13 0.59 35.62
N MET A 438 28.23 -0.19 36.21
CA MET A 438 26.79 -0.11 35.90
C MET A 438 26.08 0.83 36.91
N PRO A 439 25.24 1.77 36.44
CA PRO A 439 24.38 2.52 37.36
C PRO A 439 23.22 1.61 37.86
N SER A 440 23.04 1.56 39.16
CA SER A 440 21.98 0.88 39.89
C SER A 440 20.62 1.57 39.64
N GLY A 441 19.63 0.81 39.11
CA GLY A 441 18.27 1.32 39.02
C GLY A 441 17.35 0.57 38.05
N ARG A 442 17.27 -0.77 38.19
CA ARG A 442 16.17 -1.54 37.54
C ARG A 442 15.45 -2.38 38.61
N PRO A 443 14.13 -2.46 38.58
CA PRO A 443 13.36 -3.21 39.59
C PRO A 443 13.60 -4.74 39.42
N PRO A 444 13.67 -5.48 40.53
CA PRO A 444 14.11 -6.90 40.57
C PRO A 444 13.19 -7.89 39.84
N TRP A 445 11.97 -7.51 39.47
CA TRP A 445 11.04 -8.39 38.74
C TRP A 445 11.43 -8.65 37.28
N LEU A 446 12.20 -7.74 36.66
CA LEU A 446 12.62 -7.88 35.27
C LEU A 446 13.66 -9.02 35.07
N ILE A 447 14.45 -9.29 36.10
CA ILE A 447 15.43 -10.39 36.11
C ILE A 447 14.70 -11.72 36.27
N ALA A 448 13.62 -11.77 37.04
CA ALA A 448 12.81 -12.97 37.23
C ALA A 448 12.09 -13.43 35.94
N VAL A 449 11.67 -12.50 35.07
CA VAL A 449 11.00 -12.82 33.80
C VAL A 449 12.01 -13.39 32.79
N VAL A 450 13.22 -12.84 32.70
CA VAL A 450 14.24 -13.32 31.77
C VAL A 450 14.76 -14.72 32.18
N VAL A 451 14.93 -14.97 33.47
CA VAL A 451 15.36 -16.30 33.97
C VAL A 451 14.22 -17.31 33.86
N GLY A 452 12.95 -16.91 34.02
CA GLY A 452 11.78 -17.78 33.86
C GLY A 452 11.58 -18.24 32.41
N VAL A 453 11.77 -17.36 31.45
CA VAL A 453 11.65 -17.69 30.01
C VAL A 453 12.82 -18.59 29.56
N ALA A 454 14.02 -18.36 30.04
CA ALA A 454 15.18 -19.21 29.73
C ALA A 454 15.02 -20.63 30.33
N ALA A 455 14.44 -20.77 31.51
CA ALA A 455 14.18 -22.08 32.14
C ALA A 455 13.09 -22.89 31.41
N LEU A 456 12.05 -22.21 30.85
CA LEU A 456 11.00 -22.85 30.05
C LEU A 456 11.50 -23.37 28.71
N VAL A 457 12.44 -22.68 28.07
CA VAL A 457 13.01 -23.09 26.79
C VAL A 457 13.97 -24.29 26.96
N VAL A 458 14.73 -24.32 28.07
CA VAL A 458 15.67 -25.45 28.36
C VAL A 458 14.89 -26.66 28.89
N GLY A 459 13.85 -26.47 29.72
CA GLY A 459 13.02 -27.56 30.25
C GLY A 459 12.15 -28.25 29.20
N GLY A 460 11.60 -27.49 28.24
CA GLY A 460 10.81 -28.02 27.13
C GLY A 460 11.61 -28.86 26.14
N GLY A 461 12.90 -28.51 25.91
CA GLY A 461 13.80 -29.28 25.05
C GLY A 461 14.19 -30.64 25.62
N ILE A 462 14.31 -30.76 26.93
CA ILE A 462 14.68 -32.03 27.61
C ILE A 462 13.49 -32.99 27.65
N ALA A 463 12.26 -32.50 27.80
CA ALA A 463 11.05 -33.33 27.79
C ALA A 463 10.75 -33.92 26.41
N PHE A 464 11.07 -33.21 25.34
CA PHE A 464 10.87 -33.69 23.96
C PHE A 464 11.83 -34.81 23.56
N VAL A 465 13.07 -34.82 24.11
CA VAL A 465 14.08 -35.86 23.85
C VAL A 465 13.79 -37.15 24.68
N ALA A 466 13.09 -37.02 25.81
CA ALA A 466 12.75 -38.18 26.66
C ALA A 466 11.49 -38.95 26.20
N LEU A 467 10.64 -38.34 25.33
CA LEU A 467 9.43 -38.97 24.77
C LEU A 467 9.63 -39.55 23.36
N SER A 468 10.82 -39.40 22.77
CA SER A 468 11.17 -39.91 21.44
C SER A 468 12.16 -41.09 21.47
N ARG A 469 12.23 -41.82 22.60
CA ARG A 469 12.93 -43.10 22.69
C ARG A 469 11.99 -44.23 23.06
#